data_c325c61ba2785fb6486c765dd5ff84fb
#
_entry.id   c325c61ba2785fb6486c765dd5ff84fb
#
_cell.length_a   1.000
_cell.length_b   1.000
_cell.length_c   1.000
_cell.angle_alpha   90.00
_cell.angle_beta   90.00
_cell.angle_gamma   90.00
#
_symmetry.space_group_name_H-M   'P 1'
#
loop_
_entity.id
_entity.type
_entity.pdbx_description
1 polymer ?
#
loop_
_entity_poly.entity_id
_entity_poly.type
_entity_poly.pdbx_seq_one_letter_code
_entity_poly.pdbx_strand_id
1 'polypeptide(L)'
;MKKFLAIYIGTEAALAKWKKLDEQKRKALEASGIKAWMDWGTANAAAIVDQGSPLGKTKRASARGVSDIKNAMTGYVIVQAESHEAAARLFESHPHFTIFPGDSVEIMECLPLPGP
;
A
#
# COMPACT_ATOMS: atom_id res chain seq x y z
N MET A 1 2.02 19.32 10.18
CA MET A 1 2.18 17.86 10.19
C MET A 1 3.17 17.45 9.11
N LYS A 2 3.81 16.32 9.30
CA LYS A 2 4.75 15.76 8.33
C LYS A 2 4.01 14.88 7.34
N LYS A 3 4.56 14.74 6.14
CA LYS A 3 4.04 13.85 5.11
C LYS A 3 4.81 12.54 5.06
N PHE A 4 4.10 11.47 4.77
CA PHE A 4 4.67 10.12 4.71
C PHE A 4 4.13 9.39 3.48
N LEU A 5 5.05 8.71 2.78
CA LEU A 5 4.69 7.81 1.70
C LEU A 5 4.48 6.41 2.29
N ALA A 6 3.30 5.85 2.11
CA ALA A 6 3.01 4.49 2.53
C ALA A 6 2.93 3.59 1.30
N ILE A 7 3.73 2.55 1.27
CA ILE A 7 3.79 1.59 0.17
C ILE A 7 3.17 0.27 0.64
N TYR A 8 2.21 -0.20 -0.12
CA TYR A 8 1.59 -1.50 0.11
C TYR A 8 2.49 -2.59 -0.48
N ILE A 9 2.94 -3.50 0.38
CA ILE A 9 3.86 -4.57 0.01
C ILE A 9 3.08 -5.87 -0.15
N GLY A 10 3.30 -6.55 -1.30
CA GLY A 10 2.70 -7.84 -1.57
C GLY A 10 3.74 -8.85 -2.01
N THR A 11 3.62 -10.10 -1.57
CA THR A 11 4.54 -11.17 -1.94
C THR A 11 3.88 -12.16 -2.91
N GLU A 12 4.69 -12.81 -3.72
CA GLU A 12 4.20 -13.86 -4.63
C GLU A 12 3.59 -15.02 -3.85
N ALA A 13 4.15 -15.35 -2.69
CA ALA A 13 3.65 -16.42 -1.84
C ALA A 13 2.22 -16.13 -1.33
N ALA A 14 1.98 -14.90 -0.87
CA ALA A 14 0.66 -14.50 -0.40
C ALA A 14 -0.35 -14.51 -1.54
N LEU A 15 0.05 -14.01 -2.71
CA LEU A 15 -0.81 -14.00 -3.90
C LEU A 15 -1.13 -15.43 -4.36
N ALA A 16 -0.16 -16.34 -4.30
CA ALA A 16 -0.38 -17.73 -4.67
C ALA A 16 -1.42 -18.41 -3.76
N LYS A 17 -1.35 -18.14 -2.46
CA LYS A 17 -2.35 -18.65 -1.50
C LYS A 17 -3.74 -18.12 -1.82
N TRP A 18 -3.82 -16.83 -2.14
CA TRP A 18 -5.09 -16.19 -2.51
C TRP A 18 -5.71 -16.83 -3.75
N LYS A 19 -4.91 -17.10 -4.77
CA LYS A 19 -5.38 -17.71 -6.01
C LYS A 19 -5.89 -19.15 -5.82
N LYS A 20 -5.44 -19.83 -4.76
CA LYS A 20 -5.88 -21.19 -4.44
C LYS A 20 -7.22 -21.23 -3.70
N LEU A 21 -7.71 -20.08 -3.24
CA LEU A 21 -9.02 -20.04 -2.59
C LEU A 21 -10.13 -20.36 -3.57
N ASP A 22 -11.19 -20.99 -3.06
CA ASP A 22 -12.42 -21.17 -3.80
C ASP A 22 -12.91 -19.82 -4.33
N GLU A 23 -13.41 -19.82 -5.58
CA GLU A 23 -13.83 -18.59 -6.25
C GLU A 23 -14.89 -17.82 -5.45
N GLN A 24 -15.89 -18.51 -4.90
CA GLN A 24 -16.93 -17.87 -4.11
C GLN A 24 -16.35 -17.24 -2.85
N LYS A 25 -15.45 -17.94 -2.17
CA LYS A 25 -14.77 -17.45 -0.98
C LYS A 25 -13.92 -16.23 -1.29
N ARG A 26 -13.16 -16.28 -2.40
CA ARG A 26 -12.33 -15.17 -2.84
C ARG A 26 -13.17 -13.93 -3.16
N LYS A 27 -14.29 -14.11 -3.89
CA LYS A 27 -15.20 -12.99 -4.20
C LYS A 27 -15.80 -12.37 -2.96
N ALA A 28 -16.18 -13.20 -1.97
CA ALA A 28 -16.70 -12.70 -0.71
C ALA A 28 -15.66 -11.88 0.05
N LEU A 29 -14.40 -12.36 0.07
CA LEU A 29 -13.30 -11.64 0.71
C LEU A 29 -12.99 -10.33 -0.03
N GLU A 30 -13.01 -10.34 -1.36
CA GLU A 30 -12.82 -9.12 -2.15
C GLU A 30 -13.87 -8.07 -1.83
N ALA A 31 -15.14 -8.47 -1.77
CA ALA A 31 -16.23 -7.55 -1.45
C ALA A 31 -16.09 -6.95 -0.06
N SER A 32 -15.79 -7.79 0.94
CA SER A 32 -15.60 -7.29 2.31
C SER A 32 -14.33 -6.45 2.43
N GLY A 33 -13.28 -6.82 1.71
CA GLY A 33 -12.02 -6.08 1.69
C GLY A 33 -12.15 -4.70 1.06
N ILE A 34 -12.88 -4.59 -0.04
CA ILE A 34 -13.15 -3.30 -0.69
C ILE A 34 -13.93 -2.39 0.27
N LYS A 35 -14.97 -2.93 0.91
CA LYS A 35 -15.75 -2.18 1.88
C LYS A 35 -14.88 -1.71 3.06
N ALA A 36 -14.07 -2.61 3.61
CA ALA A 36 -13.16 -2.28 4.70
C ALA A 36 -12.14 -1.21 4.31
N TRP A 37 -11.63 -1.27 3.08
CA TRP A 37 -10.69 -0.28 2.56
C TRP A 37 -11.35 1.09 2.43
N MET A 38 -12.57 1.13 1.90
CA MET A 38 -13.33 2.38 1.79
C MET A 38 -13.64 2.96 3.19
N ASP A 39 -14.00 2.11 4.13
CA ASP A 39 -14.26 2.52 5.52
C ASP A 39 -12.99 3.08 6.16
N TRP A 40 -11.83 2.44 5.91
CA TRP A 40 -10.54 2.94 6.38
C TRP A 40 -10.24 4.33 5.80
N GLY A 41 -10.48 4.51 4.50
CA GLY A 41 -10.29 5.80 3.83
C GLY A 41 -11.18 6.89 4.40
N THR A 42 -12.43 6.57 4.67
CA THR A 42 -13.37 7.51 5.28
C THR A 42 -12.96 7.88 6.71
N ALA A 43 -12.59 6.87 7.51
CA ALA A 43 -12.16 7.09 8.89
C ALA A 43 -10.89 7.93 8.99
N ASN A 44 -10.00 7.84 7.98
CA ASN A 44 -8.71 8.52 7.96
C ASN A 44 -8.64 9.65 6.93
N ALA A 45 -9.79 10.14 6.45
CA ALA A 45 -9.85 11.16 5.39
C ALA A 45 -9.00 12.39 5.70
N ALA A 46 -9.00 12.84 6.96
CA ALA A 46 -8.23 14.01 7.36
C ALA A 46 -6.71 13.78 7.27
N ALA A 47 -6.26 12.54 7.38
CA ALA A 47 -4.85 12.19 7.29
C ALA A 47 -4.39 11.92 5.86
N ILE A 48 -5.28 11.63 4.93
CA ILE A 48 -4.92 11.29 3.56
C ILE A 48 -4.66 12.57 2.76
N VAL A 49 -3.43 12.72 2.27
CA VAL A 49 -3.01 13.85 1.43
C VAL A 49 -3.23 13.51 -0.05
N ASP A 50 -2.90 12.28 -0.44
CA ASP A 50 -3.06 11.78 -1.80
C ASP A 50 -3.50 10.33 -1.68
N GLN A 51 -4.63 10.00 -2.27
CA GLN A 51 -5.17 8.63 -2.21
C GLN A 51 -4.28 7.60 -2.91
N GLY A 52 -3.36 8.06 -3.76
CA GLY A 52 -2.47 7.17 -4.48
C GLY A 52 -3.20 6.29 -5.48
N SER A 53 -2.61 5.14 -5.76
CA SER A 53 -3.22 4.18 -6.66
C SER A 53 -2.56 2.80 -6.54
N PRO A 54 -3.22 1.75 -7.05
CA PRO A 54 -2.53 0.48 -7.28
C PRO A 54 -1.41 0.67 -8.30
N LEU A 55 -0.35 -0.10 -8.17
CA LEU A 55 0.82 -0.04 -9.04
C LEU A 55 0.88 -1.28 -9.94
N GLY A 56 1.18 -1.06 -11.21
CA GLY A 56 1.30 -2.14 -12.20
C GLY A 56 2.73 -2.60 -12.42
N LYS A 57 3.03 -2.93 -13.67
CA LYS A 57 4.34 -3.43 -14.08
C LYS A 57 5.43 -2.39 -13.82
N THR A 58 6.64 -2.89 -13.54
CA THR A 58 7.78 -2.05 -13.21
C THR A 58 8.86 -2.12 -14.29
N LYS A 59 9.36 -0.96 -14.68
CA LYS A 59 10.58 -0.84 -15.46
C LYS A 59 11.63 -0.12 -14.63
N ARG A 60 12.87 -0.56 -14.76
CA ARG A 60 13.99 0.06 -14.07
C ARG A 60 14.84 0.82 -15.07
N ALA A 61 15.11 2.09 -14.79
CA ALA A 61 16.10 2.87 -15.52
C ALA A 61 17.36 2.96 -14.65
N SER A 62 18.51 2.64 -15.23
CA SER A 62 19.78 2.67 -14.51
C SER A 62 20.89 3.08 -15.47
N ALA A 63 22.14 3.12 -14.99
CA ALA A 63 23.31 3.39 -15.85
C ALA A 63 23.44 2.38 -17.00
N ARG A 64 22.79 1.21 -16.88
CA ARG A 64 22.81 0.17 -17.92
C ARG A 64 21.66 0.28 -18.91
N GLY A 65 20.79 1.29 -18.75
CA GLY A 65 19.62 1.48 -19.62
C GLY A 65 18.34 1.11 -18.92
N VAL A 66 17.33 0.72 -19.69
CA VAL A 66 15.99 0.39 -19.20
C VAL A 66 15.76 -1.11 -19.27
N SER A 67 15.23 -1.69 -18.22
CA SER A 67 14.92 -3.11 -18.14
C SER A 67 13.61 -3.36 -17.42
N ASP A 68 12.98 -4.49 -17.70
CA ASP A 68 11.81 -4.95 -16.97
C ASP A 68 12.27 -5.62 -15.69
N ILE A 69 11.61 -5.27 -14.58
CA ILE A 69 11.85 -5.90 -13.28
C ILE A 69 10.54 -6.18 -12.59
N LYS A 70 10.60 -6.92 -11.51
CA LYS A 70 9.50 -7.10 -10.57
C LYS A 70 9.95 -6.65 -9.20
N ASN A 71 9.03 -6.09 -8.43
CA ASN A 71 9.24 -5.78 -7.03
C ASN A 71 7.96 -6.07 -6.24
N ALA A 72 8.00 -5.83 -4.95
CA ALA A 72 6.88 -6.13 -4.06
C ALA A 72 5.96 -4.94 -3.81
N MET A 73 6.18 -3.82 -4.49
CA MET A 73 5.35 -2.61 -4.32
C MET A 73 4.08 -2.74 -5.15
N THR A 74 2.93 -2.79 -4.48
CA THR A 74 1.65 -3.04 -5.13
C THR A 74 0.71 -1.84 -5.14
N GLY A 75 1.04 -0.79 -4.42
CA GLY A 75 0.23 0.42 -4.36
C GLY A 75 0.85 1.41 -3.41
N TYR A 76 0.28 2.61 -3.35
CA TYR A 76 0.76 3.64 -2.44
C TYR A 76 -0.35 4.59 -2.03
N VAL A 77 -0.11 5.29 -0.92
CA VAL A 77 -0.93 6.41 -0.45
C VAL A 77 0.01 7.38 0.26
N ILE A 78 -0.32 8.67 0.24
CA ILE A 78 0.43 9.68 0.99
C ILE A 78 -0.45 10.18 2.12
N VAL A 79 0.07 10.12 3.35
CA VAL A 79 -0.64 10.54 4.53
C VAL A 79 0.14 11.64 5.26
N GLN A 80 -0.52 12.34 6.16
CA GLN A 80 0.11 13.28 7.07
C GLN A 80 -0.16 12.87 8.51
N ALA A 81 0.81 13.09 9.39
CA ALA A 81 0.70 12.77 10.80
C ALA A 81 1.70 13.58 11.60
N GLU A 82 1.49 13.65 12.92
CA GLU A 82 2.37 14.37 13.83
C GLU A 82 3.75 13.72 13.95
N SER A 83 3.83 12.40 13.77
CA SER A 83 5.07 11.65 13.91
C SER A 83 5.07 10.45 12.99
N HIS A 84 6.25 9.87 12.77
CA HIS A 84 6.42 8.65 11.99
C HIS A 84 5.64 7.49 12.63
N GLU A 85 5.70 7.38 13.95
CA GLU A 85 4.95 6.37 14.70
C GLU A 85 3.44 6.51 14.47
N ALA A 86 2.92 7.73 14.56
CA ALA A 86 1.51 7.99 14.32
C ALA A 86 1.09 7.64 12.89
N ALA A 87 1.94 7.95 11.90
CA ALA A 87 1.69 7.59 10.51
C ALA A 87 1.60 6.08 10.33
N ALA A 88 2.53 5.34 10.92
CA ALA A 88 2.55 3.88 10.83
C ALA A 88 1.30 3.26 11.48
N ARG A 89 0.86 3.80 12.62
CA ARG A 89 -0.30 3.29 13.33
C ARG A 89 -1.62 3.47 12.56
N LEU A 90 -1.69 4.38 11.60
CA LEU A 90 -2.86 4.50 10.73
C LEU A 90 -3.15 3.21 9.97
N PHE A 91 -2.11 2.40 9.74
CA PHE A 91 -2.21 1.18 8.95
C PHE A 91 -2.31 -0.10 9.79
N GLU A 92 -2.44 0.01 11.11
CA GLU A 92 -2.66 -1.15 11.94
C GLU A 92 -3.96 -1.86 11.51
N SER A 93 -3.90 -3.17 11.35
CA SER A 93 -5.05 -4.00 10.93
C SER A 93 -5.66 -3.58 9.59
N HIS A 94 -4.86 -2.97 8.71
CA HIS A 94 -5.34 -2.51 7.39
C HIS A 94 -5.82 -3.70 6.55
N PRO A 95 -6.92 -3.56 5.79
CA PRO A 95 -7.44 -4.65 4.95
C PRO A 95 -6.47 -5.19 3.90
N HIS A 96 -5.44 -4.42 3.53
CA HIS A 96 -4.40 -4.88 2.61
C HIS A 96 -3.79 -6.22 3.06
N PHE A 97 -3.57 -6.40 4.38
CA PHE A 97 -2.95 -7.63 4.89
C PHE A 97 -3.85 -8.42 5.84
N THR A 98 -5.00 -7.88 6.26
CA THR A 98 -5.94 -8.62 7.09
C THR A 98 -7.01 -9.34 6.27
N ILE A 99 -7.31 -8.87 5.06
CA ILE A 99 -8.33 -9.43 4.17
C ILE A 99 -7.73 -9.81 2.83
N PHE A 100 -7.02 -8.87 2.17
CA PHE A 100 -6.35 -9.10 0.89
C PHE A 100 -5.03 -9.85 1.06
N PRO A 101 -4.45 -10.39 -0.03
CA PRO A 101 -3.19 -11.14 0.05
C PRO A 101 -1.95 -10.25 0.12
N GLY A 102 -2.03 -9.17 0.90
CA GLY A 102 -0.89 -8.29 1.13
C GLY A 102 -0.03 -8.79 2.29
N ASP A 103 1.20 -8.34 2.33
CA ASP A 103 2.15 -8.67 3.38
C ASP A 103 2.17 -7.63 4.50
N SER A 104 2.33 -6.37 4.11
CA SER A 104 2.55 -5.28 5.05
C SER A 104 2.39 -3.93 4.36
N VAL A 105 2.50 -2.87 5.13
CA VAL A 105 2.60 -1.50 4.61
C VAL A 105 3.88 -0.91 5.18
N GLU A 106 4.71 -0.33 4.32
CA GLU A 106 5.95 0.34 4.73
C GLU A 106 5.76 1.84 4.60
N ILE A 107 6.13 2.58 5.63
CA ILE A 107 5.86 4.01 5.72
C ILE A 107 7.19 4.77 5.84
N MET A 108 7.45 5.69 4.92
CA MET A 108 8.65 6.52 4.88
C MET A 108 8.29 7.99 4.97
N GLU A 109 9.06 8.74 5.74
CA GLU A 109 8.88 10.18 5.79
C GLU A 109 9.31 10.84 4.47
N CYS A 110 8.47 11.73 3.95
CA CYS A 110 8.82 12.54 2.79
C CYS A 110 9.61 13.75 3.26
N LEU A 111 10.92 13.72 3.07
CA LEU A 111 11.79 14.79 3.49
C LEU A 111 11.76 15.96 2.50
N PRO A 112 11.97 17.19 2.95
CA PRO A 112 12.10 18.31 2.03
C PRO A 112 13.36 18.13 1.18
N LEU A 113 13.31 18.64 -0.06
CA LEU A 113 14.50 18.64 -0.91
C LEU A 113 15.57 19.54 -0.27
N PRO A 114 16.87 19.14 -0.36
CA PRO A 114 17.94 19.99 0.13
C PRO A 114 17.89 21.33 -0.60
N GLY A 115 17.99 22.44 0.16
CA GLY A 115 18.01 23.76 -0.40
C GLY A 115 19.40 24.14 -0.96
N PRO A 116 19.46 25.23 -1.74
CA PRO A 116 20.75 25.74 -2.21
C PRO A 116 21.60 26.31 -1.07
#